data_c497bbf1e6f046df68ac5f152b9c741e
#
_entry.id   c497bbf1e6f046df68ac5f152b9c741e
#
_cell.length_a   1.000
_cell.length_b   1.000
_cell.length_c   1.000
_cell.angle_alpha   90.00
_cell.angle_beta   90.00
_cell.angle_gamma   90.00
#
_symmetry.space_group_name_H-M   'P 1'
#
loop_
_entity.id
_entity.type
_entity.pdbx_description
1 polymer ?
#
loop_
_entity_poly.entity_id
_entity_poly.type
_entity_poly.pdbx_seq_one_letter_code
_entity_poly.pdbx_strand_id
1 'polypeptide(L)'
;MLIDEGHDFEPDWLRLIVQMVDPVSNALLLLYDDAQAIYAQRERRRFSFASVGIQARGRTTILKLNYRNTYEILAVAKAFADDLFTGADSDEDIPAAIVPESVGRHGPAPQLIRCGTRADEADTLATLIDDARNDGCPLDQIAVIWRHGHHADGIARKLQQRGIPLRWARTSAEKDHLFDGDPSVKLVSMHSSKGLEFERVFIPALDTLPGPDGDEVAEARLLYVAMTRATERLVMGSAGDAGFVGRVAEAARGLQSQA
;
A
#
# COMPACT_ATOMS: atom_id res chain seq x y z
N MET A 1 25.41 -9.86 -5.33
CA MET A 1 24.66 -9.21 -4.24
C MET A 1 23.24 -8.96 -4.72
N LEU A 2 22.24 -9.09 -3.86
CA LEU A 2 20.83 -8.76 -4.14
C LEU A 2 20.39 -7.69 -3.14
N ILE A 3 19.75 -6.62 -3.64
CA ILE A 3 19.10 -5.59 -2.84
C ILE A 3 17.63 -5.61 -3.22
N ASP A 4 16.78 -5.93 -2.27
CA ASP A 4 15.32 -5.81 -2.39
C ASP A 4 14.85 -4.48 -1.80
N GLU A 5 13.71 -3.95 -2.28
CA GLU A 5 13.14 -2.67 -1.82
C GLU A 5 14.17 -1.51 -1.88
N GLY A 6 14.96 -1.45 -2.94
CA GLY A 6 16.06 -0.48 -3.06
C GLY A 6 15.65 0.98 -2.95
N HIS A 7 14.37 1.28 -3.17
CA HIS A 7 13.79 2.61 -2.98
C HIS A 7 13.69 3.05 -1.51
N ASP A 8 13.90 2.14 -0.55
CA ASP A 8 13.95 2.49 0.89
C ASP A 8 15.36 2.84 1.37
N PHE A 9 16.38 2.58 0.56
CA PHE A 9 17.76 2.87 0.93
C PHE A 9 18.13 4.34 0.72
N GLU A 10 18.82 4.92 1.69
CA GLU A 10 19.45 6.24 1.51
C GLU A 10 20.58 6.14 0.47
N PRO A 11 20.83 7.21 -0.32
CA PRO A 11 21.90 7.20 -1.32
C PRO A 11 23.28 6.83 -0.75
N ASP A 12 23.59 7.26 0.46
CA ASP A 12 24.87 6.95 1.12
C ASP A 12 24.97 5.45 1.49
N TRP A 13 23.86 4.81 1.83
CA TRP A 13 23.83 3.37 2.07
C TRP A 13 24.07 2.59 0.77
N LEU A 14 23.44 3.01 -0.32
CA LEU A 14 23.67 2.40 -1.63
C LEU A 14 25.15 2.54 -2.05
N ARG A 15 25.78 3.71 -1.84
CA ARG A 15 27.23 3.90 -2.10
C ARG A 15 28.08 2.94 -1.29
N LEU A 16 27.77 2.74 -0.02
CA LEU A 16 28.50 1.81 0.83
C LEU A 16 28.33 0.37 0.35
N ILE A 17 27.09 -0.03 0.03
CA ILE A 17 26.77 -1.39 -0.43
C ILE A 17 27.49 -1.69 -1.76
N VAL A 18 27.52 -0.75 -2.70
CA VAL A 18 28.21 -0.90 -4.00
C VAL A 18 29.68 -1.20 -3.81
N GLN A 19 30.35 -0.62 -2.80
CA GLN A 19 31.75 -0.92 -2.48
C GLN A 19 31.98 -2.35 -1.97
N MET A 20 30.94 -3.04 -1.51
CA MET A 20 31.01 -4.43 -1.07
C MET A 20 30.79 -5.43 -2.22
N VAL A 21 30.41 -4.97 -3.41
CA VAL A 21 30.24 -5.82 -4.58
C VAL A 21 31.63 -6.21 -5.11
N ASP A 22 31.82 -7.50 -5.40
CA ASP A 22 33.06 -7.97 -6.00
C ASP A 22 33.32 -7.24 -7.34
N PRO A 23 34.46 -6.52 -7.46
CA PRO A 23 34.73 -5.72 -8.65
C PRO A 23 34.99 -6.56 -9.92
N VAL A 24 35.31 -7.82 -9.79
CA VAL A 24 35.56 -8.74 -10.92
C VAL A 24 34.23 -9.19 -11.54
N SER A 25 33.32 -9.68 -10.72
CA SER A 25 32.02 -10.16 -11.19
C SER A 25 31.03 -9.01 -11.41
N ASN A 26 31.17 -7.93 -10.65
CA ASN A 26 30.21 -6.79 -10.60
C ASN A 26 28.74 -7.25 -10.56
N ALA A 27 28.47 -8.35 -9.84
CA ALA A 27 27.17 -9.00 -9.78
C ALA A 27 26.30 -8.32 -8.73
N LEU A 28 25.50 -7.33 -9.15
CA LEU A 28 24.50 -6.63 -8.33
C LEU A 28 23.14 -6.71 -9.02
N LEU A 29 22.13 -7.17 -8.29
CA LEU A 29 20.72 -7.03 -8.65
C LEU A 29 20.02 -6.11 -7.64
N LEU A 30 19.44 -5.03 -8.13
CA LEU A 30 18.66 -4.09 -7.35
C LEU A 30 17.20 -4.16 -7.81
N LEU A 31 16.28 -4.47 -6.90
CA LEU A 31 14.84 -4.36 -7.11
C LEU A 31 14.36 -3.01 -6.58
N TYR A 32 13.65 -2.26 -7.41
CA TYR A 32 13.28 -0.88 -7.14
C TYR A 32 11.88 -0.57 -7.65
N ASP A 33 11.05 0.10 -6.81
CA ASP A 33 9.72 0.56 -7.17
C ASP A 33 9.47 1.98 -6.61
N ASP A 34 9.54 3.00 -7.47
CA ASP A 34 9.38 4.39 -7.06
C ASP A 34 7.97 4.70 -6.52
N ALA A 35 6.95 4.01 -6.99
CA ALA A 35 5.57 4.21 -6.53
C ALA A 35 5.39 3.78 -5.05
N GLN A 36 6.23 2.87 -4.56
CA GLN A 36 6.24 2.40 -3.17
C GLN A 36 7.25 3.13 -2.27
N ALA A 37 7.93 4.15 -2.76
CA ALA A 37 8.90 4.94 -2.01
C ALA A 37 8.22 5.88 -0.99
N ILE A 38 7.56 5.31 0.04
CA ILE A 38 6.80 6.06 1.05
C ILE A 38 7.67 6.87 2.01
N TYR A 39 8.95 6.50 2.13
CA TYR A 39 9.92 7.19 2.99
C TYR A 39 10.78 8.21 2.24
N ALA A 40 10.61 8.35 0.92
CA ALA A 40 11.40 9.26 0.13
C ALA A 40 11.05 10.72 0.47
N GLN A 41 11.93 11.39 1.20
CA GLN A 41 11.88 12.83 1.39
C GLN A 41 12.15 13.56 0.07
N ARG A 42 11.70 14.83 -0.07
CA ARG A 42 11.86 15.65 -1.28
C ARG A 42 13.30 15.71 -1.82
N GLU A 43 14.31 15.47 -0.99
CA GLU A 43 15.71 15.47 -1.37
C GLU A 43 16.14 14.25 -2.19
N ARG A 44 15.43 13.10 -2.09
CA ARG A 44 15.73 11.88 -2.85
C ARG A 44 15.45 11.99 -4.35
N ARG A 45 14.64 12.93 -4.80
CA ARG A 45 14.38 13.18 -6.23
C ARG A 45 15.59 13.61 -7.05
N ARG A 46 16.78 13.74 -6.45
CA ARG A 46 17.98 14.26 -7.08
C ARG A 46 19.14 13.27 -7.20
N PHE A 47 18.98 12.01 -6.83
CA PHE A 47 20.06 11.07 -7.06
C PHE A 47 19.78 10.18 -8.27
N SER A 48 20.81 9.93 -9.09
CA SER A 48 20.78 8.90 -10.13
C SER A 48 21.49 7.64 -9.64
N PHE A 49 21.17 6.48 -10.19
CA PHE A 49 21.89 5.24 -9.90
C PHE A 49 23.40 5.39 -10.17
N ALA A 50 23.76 6.11 -11.23
CA ALA A 50 25.15 6.42 -11.54
C ALA A 50 25.85 7.20 -10.41
N SER A 51 25.15 8.13 -9.74
CA SER A 51 25.73 8.94 -8.65
C SER A 51 26.09 8.14 -7.40
N VAL A 52 25.51 6.95 -7.24
CA VAL A 52 25.80 6.01 -6.15
C VAL A 52 26.67 4.83 -6.61
N GLY A 53 27.15 4.86 -7.88
CA GLY A 53 28.05 3.85 -8.43
C GLY A 53 27.34 2.64 -9.06
N ILE A 54 26.03 2.66 -9.20
CA ILE A 54 25.24 1.59 -9.83
C ILE A 54 25.14 1.84 -11.33
N GLN A 55 25.64 0.92 -12.14
CA GLN A 55 25.60 0.99 -13.60
C GLN A 55 24.28 0.43 -14.13
N ALA A 56 23.19 1.20 -14.03
CA ALA A 56 21.85 0.80 -14.44
C ALA A 56 21.61 0.94 -15.96
N ARG A 57 22.30 1.88 -16.63
CA ARG A 57 22.06 2.18 -18.05
C ARG A 57 22.25 0.94 -18.94
N GLY A 58 21.21 0.62 -19.71
CA GLY A 58 21.17 -0.57 -20.58
C GLY A 58 21.09 -1.93 -19.85
N ARG A 59 20.90 -1.91 -18.52
CA ARG A 59 20.81 -3.12 -17.68
C ARG A 59 19.51 -3.14 -16.85
N THR A 60 18.59 -2.22 -17.12
CA THR A 60 17.31 -2.14 -16.42
C THR A 60 16.26 -2.96 -17.16
N THR A 61 15.57 -3.83 -16.45
CA THR A 61 14.39 -4.54 -16.93
C THR A 61 13.19 -4.10 -16.10
N ILE A 62 12.12 -3.70 -16.76
CA ILE A 62 10.91 -3.23 -16.12
C ILE A 62 9.91 -4.37 -16.06
N LEU A 63 9.51 -4.76 -14.83
CA LEU A 63 8.46 -5.73 -14.59
C LEU A 63 7.11 -5.01 -14.55
N LYS A 64 6.36 -5.10 -15.64
CA LYS A 64 5.06 -4.43 -15.78
C LYS A 64 3.89 -5.23 -15.22
N LEU A 65 4.01 -6.56 -15.14
CA LEU A 65 2.92 -7.44 -14.79
C LEU A 65 2.74 -7.54 -13.28
N ASN A 66 1.56 -7.21 -12.81
CA ASN A 66 1.14 -7.40 -11.42
C ASN A 66 0.30 -8.68 -11.31
N TYR A 67 0.85 -9.68 -10.60
CA TYR A 67 0.21 -10.98 -10.33
C TYR A 67 -0.55 -10.99 -8.99
N ARG A 68 -0.35 -9.97 -8.16
CA ARG A 68 -0.83 -9.91 -6.78
C ARG A 68 -2.29 -9.49 -6.70
N ASN A 69 -2.60 -8.33 -7.26
CA ASN A 69 -3.91 -7.70 -7.12
C ASN A 69 -4.85 -8.15 -8.24
N THR A 70 -6.17 -8.12 -7.98
CA THR A 70 -7.16 -8.17 -9.05
C THR A 70 -7.07 -6.92 -9.93
N TYR A 71 -7.56 -7.04 -11.18
CA TYR A 71 -7.61 -5.92 -12.12
C TYR A 71 -8.32 -4.71 -11.51
N GLU A 72 -9.44 -4.94 -10.82
CA GLU A 72 -10.30 -3.90 -10.26
C GLU A 72 -9.59 -3.11 -9.14
N ILE A 73 -8.89 -3.81 -8.24
CA ILE A 73 -8.10 -3.17 -7.18
C ILE A 73 -6.97 -2.34 -7.79
N LEU A 74 -6.24 -2.93 -8.72
CA LEU A 74 -5.12 -2.26 -9.36
C LEU A 74 -5.58 -1.06 -10.17
N ALA A 75 -6.68 -1.16 -10.93
CA ALA A 75 -7.22 -0.07 -11.74
C ALA A 75 -7.65 1.13 -10.88
N VAL A 76 -8.35 0.89 -9.77
CA VAL A 76 -8.74 1.97 -8.85
C VAL A 76 -7.53 2.59 -8.15
N ALA A 77 -6.58 1.77 -7.68
CA ALA A 77 -5.36 2.28 -7.05
C ALA A 77 -4.53 3.14 -8.00
N LYS A 78 -4.40 2.71 -9.28
CA LYS A 78 -3.72 3.47 -10.33
C LYS A 78 -4.42 4.79 -10.64
N ALA A 79 -5.73 4.75 -10.90
CA ALA A 79 -6.50 5.96 -11.21
C ALA A 79 -6.49 6.96 -10.03
N PHE A 80 -6.47 6.46 -8.79
CA PHE A 80 -6.27 7.30 -7.61
C PHE A 80 -4.89 7.95 -7.60
N ALA A 81 -3.85 7.24 -7.99
CA ALA A 81 -2.45 7.65 -7.90
C ALA A 81 -1.85 8.17 -9.22
N ASP A 82 -2.68 8.49 -10.23
CA ASP A 82 -2.24 8.82 -11.59
C ASP A 82 -1.18 9.95 -11.63
N ASP A 83 -1.36 10.98 -10.82
CA ASP A 83 -0.41 12.08 -10.67
C ASP A 83 0.95 11.67 -10.06
N LEU A 84 1.01 10.56 -9.32
CA LEU A 84 2.28 10.01 -8.83
C LEU A 84 3.11 9.40 -9.97
N PHE A 85 2.46 8.97 -11.04
CA PHE A 85 3.09 8.33 -12.20
C PHE A 85 3.39 9.34 -13.33
N THR A 86 2.64 10.45 -13.41
CA THR A 86 2.76 11.43 -14.50
C THR A 86 3.80 12.53 -14.26
N GLY A 87 4.29 12.71 -13.03
CA GLY A 87 5.19 13.79 -12.63
C GLY A 87 6.68 13.45 -12.56
N ALA A 88 7.10 12.27 -12.96
CA ALA A 88 8.50 11.88 -12.95
C ALA A 88 9.19 12.33 -14.23
N ASP A 89 10.01 13.39 -14.16
CA ASP A 89 11.04 13.62 -15.16
C ASP A 89 11.90 12.35 -15.25
N SER A 90 11.78 11.63 -16.37
CA SER A 90 12.56 10.44 -16.63
C SER A 90 14.02 10.84 -16.83
N ASP A 91 14.81 10.74 -15.78
CA ASP A 91 16.26 10.66 -15.95
C ASP A 91 16.57 9.30 -16.60
N GLU A 92 17.45 9.26 -17.60
CA GLU A 92 17.82 8.01 -18.31
C GLU A 92 18.36 6.93 -17.35
N ASP A 93 18.78 7.31 -16.15
CA ASP A 93 19.32 6.41 -15.14
C ASP A 93 18.28 5.94 -14.10
N ILE A 94 17.10 6.57 -14.02
CA ILE A 94 16.01 6.16 -13.13
C ILE A 94 14.79 5.85 -14.01
N PRO A 95 14.32 4.60 -14.05
CA PRO A 95 13.11 4.27 -14.78
C PRO A 95 11.94 5.12 -14.25
N ALA A 96 11.18 5.74 -15.15
CA ALA A 96 9.94 6.40 -14.77
C ALA A 96 9.04 5.43 -14.00
N ALA A 97 8.31 5.93 -13.00
CA ALA A 97 7.31 5.13 -12.30
C ALA A 97 6.33 4.55 -13.33
N ILE A 98 6.35 3.23 -13.48
CA ILE A 98 5.57 2.54 -14.49
C ILE A 98 4.28 2.06 -13.88
N VAL A 99 3.22 2.33 -14.59
CA VAL A 99 1.89 1.87 -14.29
C VAL A 99 1.83 0.35 -14.45
N PRO A 100 1.69 -0.46 -13.39
CA PRO A 100 1.66 -1.91 -13.51
C PRO A 100 0.40 -2.37 -14.27
N GLU A 101 0.55 -3.45 -15.05
CA GLU A 101 -0.53 -4.09 -15.80
C GLU A 101 -1.00 -5.35 -15.07
N SER A 102 -2.32 -5.56 -14.95
CA SER A 102 -2.87 -6.79 -14.39
C SER A 102 -2.70 -7.97 -15.35
N VAL A 103 -2.44 -9.15 -14.82
CA VAL A 103 -2.42 -10.41 -15.60
C VAL A 103 -3.81 -11.00 -15.87
N GLY A 104 -4.88 -10.23 -15.72
CA GLY A 104 -6.25 -10.69 -15.99
C GLY A 104 -6.92 -11.43 -14.83
N ARG A 105 -6.37 -11.37 -13.62
CA ARG A 105 -7.08 -11.84 -12.41
C ARG A 105 -8.17 -10.82 -12.06
N HIS A 106 -9.42 -11.24 -12.08
CA HIS A 106 -10.59 -10.42 -11.79
C HIS A 106 -11.15 -10.70 -10.40
N GLY A 107 -11.79 -9.68 -9.79
CA GLY A 107 -12.44 -9.75 -8.50
C GLY A 107 -13.49 -8.65 -8.32
N PRO A 108 -14.08 -8.53 -7.13
CA PRO A 108 -15.06 -7.47 -6.88
C PRO A 108 -14.40 -6.08 -6.95
N ALA A 109 -15.15 -5.11 -7.47
CA ALA A 109 -14.71 -3.71 -7.47
C ALA A 109 -14.47 -3.21 -6.04
N PRO A 110 -13.42 -2.41 -5.80
CA PRO A 110 -13.20 -1.75 -4.53
C PRO A 110 -14.43 -0.97 -4.07
N GLN A 111 -14.75 -1.08 -2.78
CA GLN A 111 -15.93 -0.46 -2.19
C GLN A 111 -15.54 0.77 -1.38
N LEU A 112 -16.21 1.89 -1.60
CA LEU A 112 -16.16 3.08 -0.76
C LEU A 112 -17.46 3.16 0.06
N ILE A 113 -17.35 2.93 1.36
CA ILE A 113 -18.48 2.98 2.32
C ILE A 113 -18.52 4.38 2.95
N ARG A 114 -19.62 5.09 2.74
CA ARG A 114 -19.85 6.41 3.33
C ARG A 114 -20.83 6.28 4.48
N CYS A 115 -20.42 6.75 5.65
CA CYS A 115 -21.20 6.71 6.88
C CYS A 115 -21.44 8.11 7.40
N GLY A 116 -22.48 8.29 8.21
CA GLY A 116 -22.80 9.58 8.83
C GLY A 116 -21.88 9.93 9.99
N THR A 117 -21.33 8.92 10.67
CA THR A 117 -20.45 9.09 11.81
C THR A 117 -19.31 8.07 11.81
N ARG A 118 -18.24 8.37 12.55
CA ARG A 118 -17.13 7.45 12.75
C ARG A 118 -17.55 6.16 13.50
N ALA A 119 -18.56 6.25 14.32
CA ALA A 119 -19.11 5.09 15.03
C ALA A 119 -19.86 4.15 14.07
N ASP A 120 -20.63 4.70 13.13
CA ASP A 120 -21.34 3.94 12.10
C ASP A 120 -20.34 3.29 11.13
N GLU A 121 -19.28 4.01 10.77
CA GLU A 121 -18.20 3.47 9.94
C GLU A 121 -17.54 2.25 10.63
N ALA A 122 -17.19 2.39 11.90
CA ALA A 122 -16.57 1.31 12.67
C ALA A 122 -17.48 0.08 12.77
N ASP A 123 -18.78 0.28 12.97
CA ASP A 123 -19.75 -0.81 13.03
C ASP A 123 -19.95 -1.48 11.67
N THR A 124 -20.06 -0.69 10.61
CA THR A 124 -20.21 -1.19 9.23
C THR A 124 -18.98 -1.99 8.81
N LEU A 125 -17.77 -1.47 9.01
CA LEU A 125 -16.54 -2.18 8.67
C LEU A 125 -16.38 -3.46 9.49
N ALA A 126 -16.71 -3.43 10.78
CA ALA A 126 -16.67 -4.64 11.62
C ALA A 126 -17.71 -5.69 11.18
N THR A 127 -18.87 -5.27 10.68
CA THR A 127 -19.88 -6.17 10.10
C THR A 127 -19.33 -6.83 8.83
N LEU A 128 -18.77 -6.06 7.92
CA LEU A 128 -18.18 -6.60 6.69
C LEU A 128 -16.98 -7.53 6.95
N ILE A 129 -16.23 -7.31 8.03
CA ILE A 129 -15.16 -8.23 8.47
C ILE A 129 -15.77 -9.54 9.00
N ASP A 130 -16.85 -9.46 9.77
CA ASP A 130 -17.56 -10.65 10.26
C ASP A 130 -18.19 -11.45 9.11
N ASP A 131 -18.78 -10.77 8.13
CA ASP A 131 -19.28 -11.39 6.90
C ASP A 131 -18.15 -12.09 6.14
N ALA A 132 -16.97 -11.43 6.03
CA ALA A 132 -15.79 -12.02 5.40
C ALA A 132 -15.36 -13.33 6.07
N ARG A 133 -15.36 -13.37 7.40
CA ARG A 133 -15.10 -14.58 8.19
C ARG A 133 -16.15 -15.66 7.91
N ASN A 134 -17.42 -15.29 7.89
CA ASN A 134 -18.52 -16.21 7.66
C ASN A 134 -18.53 -16.78 6.23
N ASP A 135 -18.02 -16.01 5.26
CA ASP A 135 -17.76 -16.45 3.88
C ASP A 135 -16.54 -17.40 3.77
N GLY A 136 -15.87 -17.69 4.89
CA GLY A 136 -14.74 -18.63 4.94
C GLY A 136 -13.38 -18.02 4.70
N CYS A 137 -13.23 -16.67 4.64
CA CYS A 137 -11.93 -16.03 4.55
C CYS A 137 -11.15 -16.26 5.85
N PRO A 138 -9.93 -16.80 5.79
CA PRO A 138 -9.11 -17.00 6.98
C PRO A 138 -8.86 -15.67 7.69
N LEU A 139 -8.94 -15.63 9.02
CA LEU A 139 -8.76 -14.39 9.79
C LEU A 139 -7.39 -13.75 9.57
N ASP A 140 -6.34 -14.55 9.33
CA ASP A 140 -5.00 -14.07 9.03
C ASP A 140 -4.89 -13.39 7.66
N GLN A 141 -5.87 -13.60 6.79
CA GLN A 141 -6.00 -12.98 5.47
C GLN A 141 -6.89 -11.73 5.47
N ILE A 142 -7.30 -11.27 6.66
CA ILE A 142 -8.09 -10.05 6.83
C ILE A 142 -7.27 -9.00 7.57
N ALA A 143 -7.15 -7.80 6.98
CA ALA A 143 -6.46 -6.69 7.62
C ALA A 143 -7.30 -5.41 7.69
N VAL A 144 -7.16 -4.69 8.80
CA VAL A 144 -7.54 -3.28 8.94
C VAL A 144 -6.25 -2.46 8.85
N ILE A 145 -6.11 -1.67 7.78
CA ILE A 145 -4.93 -0.86 7.54
C ILE A 145 -5.28 0.61 7.83
N TRP A 146 -4.69 1.16 8.87
CA TRP A 146 -5.01 2.49 9.38
C TRP A 146 -3.85 3.49 9.20
N ARG A 147 -4.21 4.79 9.04
CA ARG A 147 -3.22 5.88 9.04
C ARG A 147 -2.92 6.34 10.46
N HIS A 148 -3.95 6.52 11.29
CA HIS A 148 -3.85 6.88 12.69
C HIS A 148 -4.57 5.83 13.55
N GLY A 149 -3.89 5.28 14.58
CA GLY A 149 -4.36 4.13 15.35
C GLY A 149 -5.74 4.30 15.97
N HIS A 150 -6.09 5.54 16.40
CA HIS A 150 -7.39 5.83 17.00
C HIS A 150 -8.58 5.59 16.04
N HIS A 151 -8.36 5.62 14.71
CA HIS A 151 -9.40 5.29 13.73
C HIS A 151 -9.73 3.79 13.71
N ALA A 152 -8.77 2.93 14.07
CA ALA A 152 -8.99 1.49 14.16
C ALA A 152 -9.52 1.05 15.53
N ASP A 153 -9.41 1.86 16.58
CA ASP A 153 -9.85 1.50 17.94
C ASP A 153 -11.37 1.20 18.01
N GLY A 154 -12.17 1.94 17.23
CA GLY A 154 -13.62 1.69 17.11
C GLY A 154 -13.92 0.31 16.52
N ILE A 155 -13.27 -0.01 15.41
CA ILE A 155 -13.39 -1.30 14.72
C ILE A 155 -12.94 -2.44 15.63
N ALA A 156 -11.77 -2.28 16.28
CA ALA A 156 -11.24 -3.28 17.21
C ALA A 156 -12.23 -3.63 18.33
N ARG A 157 -12.83 -2.61 18.97
CA ARG A 157 -13.87 -2.83 20.00
C ARG A 157 -15.07 -3.59 19.46
N LYS A 158 -15.53 -3.28 18.24
CA LYS A 158 -16.65 -3.97 17.61
C LYS A 158 -16.33 -5.43 17.26
N LEU A 159 -15.12 -5.71 16.79
CA LEU A 159 -14.65 -7.08 16.54
C LEU A 159 -14.54 -7.87 17.83
N GLN A 160 -14.00 -7.29 18.91
CA GLN A 160 -13.93 -7.91 20.23
C GLN A 160 -15.33 -8.25 20.78
N GLN A 161 -16.30 -7.33 20.64
CA GLN A 161 -17.70 -7.58 21.04
C GLN A 161 -18.35 -8.75 20.27
N ARG A 162 -17.90 -9.03 19.05
CA ARG A 162 -18.33 -10.16 18.22
C ARG A 162 -17.50 -11.44 18.45
N GLY A 163 -16.56 -11.41 19.40
CA GLY A 163 -15.69 -12.55 19.68
C GLY A 163 -14.70 -12.85 18.53
N ILE A 164 -14.38 -11.86 17.70
CA ILE A 164 -13.43 -12.01 16.60
C ILE A 164 -12.04 -11.68 17.13
N PRO A 165 -11.09 -12.64 17.12
CA PRO A 165 -9.74 -12.39 17.57
C PRO A 165 -9.03 -11.41 16.64
N LEU A 166 -8.24 -10.52 17.21
CA LEU A 166 -7.47 -9.51 16.48
C LEU A 166 -6.06 -9.36 17.04
N ARG A 167 -5.13 -8.91 16.22
CA ARG A 167 -3.76 -8.62 16.62
C ARG A 167 -3.31 -7.28 16.05
N TRP A 168 -2.72 -6.46 16.91
CA TRP A 168 -2.15 -5.16 16.54
C TRP A 168 -0.69 -5.28 16.13
N ALA A 169 -0.27 -4.43 15.17
CA ALA A 169 1.13 -4.11 14.91
C ALA A 169 1.30 -2.59 14.96
N ARG A 170 1.43 -2.04 16.16
CA ARG A 170 1.69 -0.62 16.44
C ARG A 170 3.19 -0.30 16.50
N THR A 171 4.00 -1.32 16.79
CA THR A 171 5.46 -1.24 16.88
C THR A 171 6.11 -2.26 15.93
N SER A 172 7.41 -2.09 15.63
CA SER A 172 8.16 -3.07 14.84
C SER A 172 8.18 -4.44 15.48
N ALA A 173 8.36 -4.51 16.82
CA ALA A 173 8.35 -5.77 17.54
C ALA A 173 6.99 -6.50 17.44
N GLU A 174 5.87 -5.78 17.51
CA GLU A 174 4.54 -6.37 17.30
C GLU A 174 4.34 -6.81 15.85
N LYS A 175 4.94 -6.12 14.88
CA LYS A 175 4.90 -6.54 13.47
C LYS A 175 5.62 -7.86 13.25
N ASP A 176 6.78 -8.06 13.87
CA ASP A 176 7.57 -9.30 13.75
C ASP A 176 6.80 -10.52 14.26
N HIS A 177 5.87 -10.32 15.21
CA HIS A 177 5.02 -11.35 15.82
C HIS A 177 3.57 -11.32 15.32
N LEU A 178 3.27 -10.61 14.23
CA LEU A 178 1.90 -10.37 13.75
C LEU A 178 1.17 -11.65 13.37
N PHE A 179 1.87 -12.65 12.88
CA PHE A 179 1.32 -13.93 12.43
C PHE A 179 1.56 -15.10 13.41
N ASP A 180 2.10 -14.82 14.59
CA ASP A 180 2.30 -15.86 15.60
C ASP A 180 0.97 -16.25 16.27
N GLY A 181 0.86 -17.52 16.69
CA GLY A 181 -0.26 -18.05 17.47
C GLY A 181 -1.55 -18.26 16.66
N ASP A 182 -2.70 -18.07 17.31
CA ASP A 182 -4.01 -18.36 16.71
C ASP A 182 -4.39 -17.36 15.61
N PRO A 183 -5.13 -17.82 14.58
CA PRO A 183 -5.63 -16.97 13.51
C PRO A 183 -6.41 -15.75 14.03
N SER A 184 -6.10 -14.57 13.50
CA SER A 184 -6.66 -13.31 13.97
C SER A 184 -6.66 -12.23 12.88
N VAL A 185 -7.62 -11.31 12.93
CA VAL A 185 -7.65 -10.12 12.08
C VAL A 185 -6.44 -9.24 12.40
N LYS A 186 -5.72 -8.80 11.38
CA LYS A 186 -4.50 -7.98 11.53
C LYS A 186 -4.85 -6.50 11.50
N LEU A 187 -4.44 -5.78 12.52
CA LEU A 187 -4.58 -4.32 12.63
C LEU A 187 -3.19 -3.70 12.50
N VAL A 188 -2.91 -3.10 11.35
CA VAL A 188 -1.57 -2.59 11.01
C VAL A 188 -1.63 -1.15 10.51
N SER A 189 -0.56 -0.38 10.73
CA SER A 189 -0.47 0.95 10.13
C SER A 189 -0.20 0.85 8.63
N MET A 190 -0.56 1.89 7.86
CA MET A 190 -0.21 1.98 6.44
C MET A 190 1.29 1.80 6.20
N HIS A 191 2.14 2.38 7.05
CA HIS A 191 3.59 2.19 6.97
C HIS A 191 4.01 0.74 7.24
N SER A 192 3.45 0.12 8.28
CA SER A 192 3.78 -1.27 8.65
C SER A 192 3.19 -2.30 7.69
N SER A 193 2.21 -1.93 6.88
CA SER A 193 1.60 -2.82 5.88
C SER A 193 2.51 -3.09 4.69
N LYS A 194 3.56 -2.28 4.50
CA LYS A 194 4.52 -2.52 3.42
C LYS A 194 5.16 -3.90 3.54
N GLY A 195 5.22 -4.62 2.42
CA GLY A 195 5.71 -6.00 2.36
C GLY A 195 4.69 -7.07 2.81
N LEU A 196 3.52 -6.67 3.36
CA LEU A 196 2.44 -7.59 3.71
C LEU A 196 1.41 -7.69 2.58
N GLU A 197 0.62 -8.77 2.60
CA GLU A 197 -0.47 -9.03 1.65
C GLU A 197 -1.62 -9.71 2.37
N PHE A 198 -2.86 -9.36 1.99
CA PHE A 198 -4.06 -9.91 2.59
C PHE A 198 -5.15 -10.10 1.53
N GLU A 199 -5.95 -11.15 1.64
CA GLU A 199 -7.08 -11.34 0.72
C GLU A 199 -8.08 -10.18 0.83
N ARG A 200 -8.36 -9.73 2.05
CA ARG A 200 -9.34 -8.67 2.32
C ARG A 200 -8.71 -7.54 3.16
N VAL A 201 -8.74 -6.34 2.61
CA VAL A 201 -8.22 -5.15 3.27
C VAL A 201 -9.33 -4.14 3.52
N PHE A 202 -9.36 -3.61 4.74
CA PHE A 202 -10.27 -2.57 5.20
C PHE A 202 -9.46 -1.33 5.60
N ILE A 203 -9.72 -0.19 4.94
CA ILE A 203 -9.03 1.10 5.22
C ILE A 203 -10.05 2.08 5.79
N PRO A 204 -10.01 2.39 7.10
CA PRO A 204 -10.93 3.34 7.71
C PRO A 204 -10.47 4.78 7.51
N ALA A 205 -11.39 5.70 7.71
CA ALA A 205 -11.16 7.13 7.89
C ALA A 205 -10.52 7.84 6.69
N LEU A 206 -10.92 7.46 5.47
CA LEU A 206 -10.40 8.03 4.23
C LEU A 206 -10.58 9.57 4.15
N ASP A 207 -11.63 10.11 4.75
CA ASP A 207 -11.92 11.53 4.84
C ASP A 207 -10.92 12.34 5.69
N THR A 208 -10.04 11.66 6.41
CA THR A 208 -8.97 12.31 7.20
C THR A 208 -7.63 12.38 6.47
N LEU A 209 -7.57 11.91 5.22
CA LEU A 209 -6.37 11.86 4.38
C LEU A 209 -6.48 12.80 3.17
N PRO A 210 -5.49 13.66 2.88
CA PRO A 210 -4.32 13.92 3.73
C PRO A 210 -4.69 14.64 5.02
N GLY A 211 -3.89 14.46 6.08
CA GLY A 211 -4.04 15.27 7.28
C GLY A 211 -3.76 16.76 7.03
N PRO A 212 -4.16 17.69 7.93
CA PRO A 212 -4.06 19.13 7.72
C PRO A 212 -2.64 19.63 7.39
N ASP A 213 -1.64 19.00 7.97
CA ASP A 213 -0.22 19.32 7.78
C ASP A 213 0.50 18.27 6.91
N GLY A 214 -0.24 17.35 6.29
CA GLY A 214 0.29 16.25 5.49
C GLY A 214 0.76 16.69 4.11
N ASP A 215 1.89 16.16 3.67
CA ASP A 215 2.31 16.23 2.26
C ASP A 215 1.35 15.34 1.45
N GLU A 216 0.51 15.95 0.61
CA GLU A 216 -0.51 15.26 -0.18
C GLU A 216 0.09 14.13 -1.04
N VAL A 217 1.26 14.34 -1.62
CA VAL A 217 1.95 13.35 -2.45
C VAL A 217 2.41 12.16 -1.61
N ALA A 218 2.98 12.42 -0.43
CA ALA A 218 3.42 11.37 0.48
C ALA A 218 2.23 10.56 1.04
N GLU A 219 1.14 11.23 1.41
CA GLU A 219 -0.08 10.58 1.88
C GLU A 219 -0.78 9.78 0.77
N ALA A 220 -0.77 10.28 -0.48
CA ALA A 220 -1.31 9.54 -1.62
C ALA A 220 -0.49 8.28 -1.94
N ARG A 221 0.85 8.34 -1.87
CA ARG A 221 1.72 7.17 -2.01
C ARG A 221 1.44 6.13 -0.91
N LEU A 222 1.30 6.60 0.32
CA LEU A 222 1.01 5.74 1.46
C LEU A 222 -0.33 5.03 1.31
N LEU A 223 -1.37 5.75 0.86
CA LEU A 223 -2.68 5.16 0.58
C LEU A 223 -2.61 4.19 -0.62
N TYR A 224 -1.89 4.52 -1.69
CA TYR A 224 -1.65 3.61 -2.82
C TYR A 224 -1.02 2.29 -2.36
N VAL A 225 0.01 2.36 -1.52
CA VAL A 225 0.63 1.16 -0.94
C VAL A 225 -0.38 0.36 -0.12
N ALA A 226 -1.17 1.01 0.72
CA ALA A 226 -2.20 0.34 1.53
C ALA A 226 -3.29 -0.33 0.66
N MET A 227 -3.77 0.33 -0.40
CA MET A 227 -4.73 -0.23 -1.34
C MET A 227 -4.20 -1.49 -2.03
N THR A 228 -2.92 -1.46 -2.46
CA THR A 228 -2.28 -2.58 -3.15
C THR A 228 -1.88 -3.74 -2.23
N ARG A 229 -2.12 -3.65 -0.92
CA ARG A 229 -2.01 -4.80 0.02
C ARG A 229 -3.18 -5.78 -0.12
N ALA A 230 -4.31 -5.35 -0.71
CA ALA A 230 -5.44 -6.21 -0.97
C ALA A 230 -5.20 -7.09 -2.20
N THR A 231 -5.34 -8.39 -2.07
CA THR A 231 -5.20 -9.31 -3.20
C THR A 231 -6.54 -9.67 -3.85
N GLU A 232 -7.66 -9.62 -3.10
CA GLU A 232 -8.98 -10.01 -3.60
C GLU A 232 -10.08 -8.97 -3.37
N ARG A 233 -10.11 -8.34 -2.19
CA ARG A 233 -11.15 -7.37 -1.85
C ARG A 233 -10.59 -6.18 -1.09
N LEU A 234 -10.97 -4.99 -1.54
CA LEU A 234 -10.62 -3.70 -0.91
C LEU A 234 -11.90 -2.96 -0.51
N VAL A 235 -11.99 -2.60 0.76
CA VAL A 235 -13.07 -1.78 1.32
C VAL A 235 -12.46 -0.56 2.00
N MET A 236 -12.95 0.62 1.66
CA MET A 236 -12.50 1.88 2.25
C MET A 236 -13.68 2.56 2.95
N GLY A 237 -13.48 2.98 4.19
CA GLY A 237 -14.48 3.66 5.02
C GLY A 237 -14.28 5.16 5.08
N SER A 238 -15.38 5.89 5.26
CA SER A 238 -15.39 7.34 5.42
C SER A 238 -16.58 7.77 6.27
N ALA A 239 -16.38 8.76 7.13
CA ALA A 239 -17.45 9.41 7.89
C ALA A 239 -17.69 10.86 7.43
N GLY A 240 -17.16 11.24 6.27
CA GLY A 240 -17.30 12.55 5.64
C GLY A 240 -16.90 12.49 4.17
N ASP A 241 -16.95 13.64 3.49
CA ASP A 241 -16.63 13.77 2.06
C ASP A 241 -15.30 14.51 1.81
N ALA A 242 -14.54 14.80 2.87
CA ALA A 242 -13.26 15.51 2.79
C ALA A 242 -12.11 14.60 2.30
N GLY A 243 -10.96 15.18 2.15
CA GLY A 243 -9.72 14.47 1.84
C GLY A 243 -9.77 13.69 0.53
N PHE A 244 -9.26 12.47 0.55
CA PHE A 244 -9.17 11.63 -0.65
C PHE A 244 -10.49 10.94 -1.07
N VAL A 245 -11.59 11.15 -0.34
CA VAL A 245 -12.89 10.52 -0.63
C VAL A 245 -13.37 10.81 -2.06
N GLY A 246 -13.30 12.07 -2.48
CA GLY A 246 -13.71 12.49 -3.83
C GLY A 246 -12.86 11.82 -4.91
N ARG A 247 -11.54 11.83 -4.74
CA ARG A 247 -10.56 11.24 -5.67
C ARG A 247 -10.71 9.71 -5.80
N VAL A 248 -10.91 9.00 -4.69
CA VAL A 248 -11.18 7.56 -4.70
C VAL A 248 -12.53 7.24 -5.34
N ALA A 249 -13.56 8.03 -5.04
CA ALA A 249 -14.87 7.84 -5.66
C ALA A 249 -14.86 8.05 -7.18
N GLU A 250 -14.05 8.99 -7.68
CA GLU A 250 -13.85 9.21 -9.11
C GLU A 250 -13.13 8.03 -9.77
N ALA A 251 -12.03 7.57 -9.15
CA ALA A 251 -11.30 6.40 -9.61
C ALA A 251 -12.18 5.14 -9.69
N ALA A 252 -13.03 4.91 -8.69
CA ALA A 252 -13.96 3.77 -8.68
C ALA A 252 -15.06 3.89 -9.75
N ARG A 253 -15.55 5.11 -10.05
CA ARG A 253 -16.53 5.35 -11.14
C ARG A 253 -15.93 5.11 -12.51
N GLY A 254 -14.67 5.50 -12.71
CA GLY A 254 -13.94 5.27 -13.97
C GLY A 254 -13.86 3.78 -14.33
N LEU A 255 -13.69 2.91 -13.34
CA LEU A 255 -13.70 1.46 -13.55
C LEU A 255 -15.06 0.95 -14.06
N GLN A 256 -16.19 1.43 -13.50
CA GLN A 256 -17.52 1.00 -13.89
C GLN A 256 -17.91 1.42 -15.31
N SER A 257 -17.28 2.47 -15.84
CA SER A 257 -17.53 2.97 -17.21
C SER A 257 -16.76 2.21 -18.28
N GLN A 258 -15.81 1.35 -17.89
CA GLN A 258 -14.95 0.55 -18.78
C GLN A 258 -15.37 -0.94 -18.84
N ALA A 259 -16.26 -1.37 -17.96
CA ALA A 259 -16.82 -2.73 -17.88
C ALA A 259 -18.13 -2.82 -18.66
#